data_22de2287d81422f46d3b76dcb71df8e2
#
_entry.id   22de2287d81422f46d3b76dcb71df8e2
#
_cell.length_a   1.000
_cell.length_b   1.000
_cell.length_c   1.000
_cell.angle_alpha   90.00
_cell.angle_beta   90.00
_cell.angle_gamma   90.00
#
_symmetry.space_group_name_H-M   'P 1'
#
loop_
_entity.id
_entity.type
_entity.pdbx_description
1 polymer ?
#
loop_
_entity_poly.entity_id
_entity_poly.type
_entity_poly.pdbx_seq_one_letter_code
_entity_poly.pdbx_strand_id
1 'polypeptide(L)'
;MKTGTQVVLVALVAGVAGLLASLVVVGPGPLLRTELGQRVFTALLARGAPPPPAGVAVAHRGEPVPAFALPDLAGRTVRIPAAYTWRPLLINVWASWCGPCVHEMPALSAFAGQQGANGVQVVGIALDEAAAVQAFLGRVPVAYPILLDAPGPADAGVRLGNPRGVLPYSVLVSADGRVLKQRIGPFAEGEIADWARE
;
A
#
# COMPACT_ATOMS: atom_id res chain seq x y z
N MET A 1 -48.78 2.07 6.30
CA MET A 1 -47.56 2.39 5.52
C MET A 1 -46.66 3.46 6.13
N LYS A 2 -47.14 4.39 6.96
CA LYS A 2 -46.31 5.46 7.59
C LYS A 2 -45.34 4.99 8.66
N THR A 3 -45.68 3.93 9.42
CA THR A 3 -44.86 3.42 10.54
C THR A 3 -43.54 2.75 10.09
N GLY A 4 -43.57 2.00 8.98
CA GLY A 4 -42.36 1.35 8.44
C GLY A 4 -41.31 2.36 7.96
N THR A 5 -41.76 3.43 7.28
CA THR A 5 -40.85 4.49 6.80
C THR A 5 -40.20 5.27 7.96
N GLN A 6 -40.97 5.51 9.04
CA GLN A 6 -40.43 6.16 10.25
C GLN A 6 -39.41 5.30 10.98
N VAL A 7 -39.62 3.99 11.09
CA VAL A 7 -38.65 3.06 11.72
C VAL A 7 -37.36 3.01 10.92
N VAL A 8 -37.45 2.96 9.58
CA VAL A 8 -36.25 2.98 8.72
C VAL A 8 -35.49 4.30 8.86
N LEU A 9 -36.18 5.42 8.90
CA LEU A 9 -35.56 6.73 9.06
C LEU A 9 -34.86 6.87 10.41
N VAL A 10 -35.50 6.45 11.50
CA VAL A 10 -34.90 6.46 12.85
C VAL A 10 -33.66 5.55 12.91
N ALA A 11 -33.73 4.36 12.31
CA ALA A 11 -32.58 3.45 12.27
C ALA A 11 -31.41 4.04 11.48
N LEU A 12 -31.66 4.71 10.36
CA LEU A 12 -30.64 5.41 9.57
C LEU A 12 -30.01 6.57 10.35
N VAL A 13 -30.82 7.40 11.00
CA VAL A 13 -30.33 8.53 11.81
C VAL A 13 -29.51 8.03 12.99
N ALA A 14 -29.97 7.00 13.70
CA ALA A 14 -29.24 6.40 14.81
C ALA A 14 -27.91 5.76 14.33
N GLY A 15 -27.91 5.08 13.19
CA GLY A 15 -26.71 4.52 12.56
C GLY A 15 -25.67 5.58 12.19
N VAL A 16 -26.14 6.68 11.57
CA VAL A 16 -25.26 7.82 11.22
C VAL A 16 -24.71 8.50 12.48
N ALA A 17 -25.55 8.73 13.49
CA ALA A 17 -25.12 9.33 14.75
C ALA A 17 -24.11 8.44 15.50
N GLY A 18 -24.34 7.13 15.54
CA GLY A 18 -23.39 6.16 16.11
C GLY A 18 -22.05 6.13 15.36
N LEU A 19 -22.09 6.20 14.03
CA LEU A 19 -20.88 6.28 13.19
C LEU A 19 -20.10 7.57 13.47
N LEU A 20 -20.77 8.71 13.53
CA LEU A 20 -20.15 10.00 13.84
C LEU A 20 -19.55 10.01 15.24
N ALA A 21 -20.26 9.50 16.23
CA ALA A 21 -19.74 9.35 17.60
C ALA A 21 -18.50 8.44 17.65
N SER A 22 -18.52 7.31 16.92
CA SER A 22 -17.37 6.41 16.80
C SER A 22 -16.17 7.11 16.17
N LEU A 23 -16.39 7.91 15.13
CA LEU A 23 -15.31 8.68 14.48
C LEU A 23 -14.68 9.73 15.40
N VAL A 24 -15.46 10.32 16.30
CA VAL A 24 -14.96 11.31 17.27
C VAL A 24 -14.18 10.63 18.39
N VAL A 25 -14.65 9.47 18.89
CA VAL A 25 -14.06 8.78 20.04
C VAL A 25 -12.90 7.88 19.65
N VAL A 26 -13.02 7.12 18.57
CA VAL A 26 -12.04 6.09 18.13
C VAL A 26 -11.18 6.58 16.98
N GLY A 27 -11.61 7.65 16.30
CA GLY A 27 -10.96 8.17 15.09
C GLY A 27 -11.31 7.36 13.83
N PRO A 28 -10.77 7.76 12.66
CA PRO A 28 -11.03 7.10 11.38
C PRO A 28 -10.32 5.74 11.22
N GLY A 29 -9.47 5.35 12.19
CA GLY A 29 -8.63 4.15 12.11
C GLY A 29 -9.35 2.88 11.70
N PRO A 30 -10.47 2.48 12.33
CA PRO A 30 -11.20 1.26 11.96
C PRO A 30 -11.74 1.29 10.53
N LEU A 31 -12.21 2.43 10.04
CA LEU A 31 -12.70 2.58 8.66
C LEU A 31 -11.58 2.45 7.65
N LEU A 32 -10.41 3.02 7.94
CA LEU A 32 -9.23 2.96 7.08
C LEU A 32 -8.60 1.56 7.00
N ARG A 33 -9.01 0.62 7.85
CA ARG A 33 -8.62 -0.80 7.77
C ARG A 33 -9.48 -1.58 6.78
N THR A 34 -10.66 -1.08 6.41
CA THR A 34 -11.53 -1.73 5.43
C THR A 34 -11.13 -1.39 4.00
N GLU A 35 -11.33 -2.33 3.07
CA GLU A 35 -11.06 -2.07 1.64
C GLU A 35 -11.88 -0.89 1.10
N LEU A 36 -13.16 -0.76 1.51
CA LEU A 36 -14.00 0.36 1.10
C LEU A 36 -13.45 1.68 1.63
N GLY A 37 -13.06 1.73 2.90
CA GLY A 37 -12.44 2.90 3.51
C GLY A 37 -11.15 3.31 2.79
N GLN A 38 -10.28 2.36 2.46
CA GLN A 38 -9.06 2.60 1.69
C GLN A 38 -9.37 3.14 0.28
N ARG A 39 -10.36 2.56 -0.41
CA ARG A 39 -10.78 3.04 -1.75
C ARG A 39 -11.27 4.49 -1.69
N VAL A 40 -12.15 4.81 -0.75
CA VAL A 40 -12.67 6.17 -0.57
C VAL A 40 -11.54 7.13 -0.21
N PHE A 41 -10.68 6.75 0.72
CA PHE A 41 -9.54 7.57 1.14
C PHE A 41 -8.56 7.84 0.00
N THR A 42 -8.16 6.81 -0.75
CA THR A 42 -7.30 6.95 -1.92
C THR A 42 -7.94 7.84 -2.99
N ALA A 43 -9.25 7.67 -3.26
CA ALA A 43 -9.97 8.50 -4.22
C ALA A 43 -10.06 9.97 -3.79
N LEU A 44 -10.24 10.24 -2.50
CA LEU A 44 -10.24 11.60 -1.95
C LEU A 44 -8.86 12.26 -2.06
N LEU A 45 -7.80 11.52 -1.74
CA LEU A 45 -6.43 11.99 -1.90
C LEU A 45 -6.08 12.27 -3.37
N ALA A 46 -6.54 11.42 -4.29
CA ALA A 46 -6.28 11.59 -5.72
C ALA A 46 -6.95 12.85 -6.30
N ARG A 47 -8.14 13.24 -5.81
CA ARG A 47 -8.88 14.42 -6.32
C ARG A 47 -8.10 15.75 -6.24
N GLY A 48 -7.21 15.89 -5.28
CA GLY A 48 -6.44 17.12 -5.10
C GLY A 48 -4.93 16.93 -5.37
N ALA A 49 -4.54 15.78 -5.93
CA ALA A 49 -3.14 15.54 -6.28
C ALA A 49 -2.79 16.21 -7.62
N PRO A 50 -1.56 16.70 -7.78
CA PRO A 50 -1.09 17.16 -9.09
C PRO A 50 -1.12 15.97 -10.07
N PRO A 51 -1.43 16.22 -11.36
CA PRO A 51 -1.35 15.15 -12.35
C PRO A 51 0.09 14.64 -12.47
N PRO A 52 0.29 13.35 -12.74
CA PRO A 52 1.62 12.82 -12.99
C PRO A 52 2.23 13.50 -14.24
N PRO A 53 3.56 13.57 -14.35
CA PRO A 53 4.20 14.09 -15.53
C PRO A 53 3.76 13.38 -16.82
N ALA A 54 3.80 14.08 -17.94
CA ALA A 54 3.44 13.50 -19.25
C ALA A 54 4.27 12.22 -19.52
N GLY A 55 3.61 11.15 -19.95
CA GLY A 55 4.23 9.85 -20.23
C GLY A 55 4.42 8.94 -19.01
N VAL A 56 4.08 9.39 -17.80
CA VAL A 56 4.09 8.52 -16.60
C VAL A 56 2.76 7.77 -16.52
N ALA A 57 2.81 6.46 -16.75
CA ALA A 57 1.66 5.59 -16.55
C ALA A 57 1.47 5.30 -15.05
N VAL A 58 0.22 5.35 -14.60
CA VAL A 58 -0.18 5.12 -13.20
C VAL A 58 -1.06 3.88 -13.13
N ALA A 59 -0.78 3.02 -12.17
CA ALA A 59 -1.55 1.80 -11.93
C ALA A 59 -2.88 2.10 -11.25
N HIS A 60 -3.95 1.49 -11.76
CA HIS A 60 -5.26 1.49 -11.11
C HIS A 60 -5.69 0.06 -10.78
N ARG A 61 -6.56 -0.07 -9.79
CA ARG A 61 -7.07 -1.38 -9.38
C ARG A 61 -7.75 -2.08 -10.57
N GLY A 62 -7.42 -3.37 -10.75
CA GLY A 62 -7.88 -4.20 -11.87
C GLY A 62 -7.05 -4.06 -13.15
N GLU A 63 -6.18 -3.05 -13.25
CA GLU A 63 -5.33 -2.81 -14.41
C GLU A 63 -3.93 -3.44 -14.24
N PRO A 64 -3.22 -3.71 -15.34
CA PRO A 64 -1.83 -4.12 -15.26
C PRO A 64 -0.96 -3.06 -14.61
N VAL A 65 0.00 -3.48 -13.79
CA VAL A 65 1.05 -2.59 -13.28
C VAL A 65 1.90 -2.11 -14.45
N PRO A 66 2.08 -0.79 -14.64
CA PRO A 66 2.97 -0.25 -15.67
C PRO A 66 4.39 -0.79 -15.49
N ALA A 67 5.04 -1.15 -16.59
CA ALA A 67 6.41 -1.63 -16.53
C ALA A 67 7.38 -0.48 -16.20
N PHE A 68 8.21 -0.67 -15.19
CA PHE A 68 9.32 0.20 -14.84
C PHE A 68 10.50 -0.61 -14.30
N ALA A 69 11.66 0.00 -14.16
CA ALA A 69 12.86 -0.67 -13.69
C ALA A 69 13.55 0.16 -12.61
N LEU A 70 14.01 -0.50 -11.56
CA LEU A 70 14.70 0.11 -10.42
C LEU A 70 15.98 -0.68 -10.09
N PRO A 71 17.02 -0.04 -9.55
CA PRO A 71 18.19 -0.74 -9.04
C PRO A 71 17.87 -1.44 -7.70
N ASP A 72 18.44 -2.61 -7.50
CA ASP A 72 18.56 -3.21 -6.18
C ASP A 72 19.73 -2.59 -5.38
N LEU A 73 19.95 -3.06 -4.15
CA LEU A 73 21.04 -2.57 -3.29
C LEU A 73 22.46 -2.86 -3.85
N ALA A 74 22.58 -3.77 -4.81
CA ALA A 74 23.83 -4.07 -5.51
C ALA A 74 23.94 -3.32 -6.86
N GLY A 75 23.01 -2.44 -7.18
CA GLY A 75 22.96 -1.67 -8.42
C GLY A 75 22.45 -2.47 -9.63
N ARG A 76 21.95 -3.68 -9.45
CA ARG A 76 21.41 -4.49 -10.54
C ARG A 76 20.00 -4.03 -10.88
N THR A 77 19.71 -3.86 -12.16
CA THR A 77 18.39 -3.44 -12.62
C THR A 77 17.35 -4.55 -12.49
N VAL A 78 16.27 -4.28 -11.75
CA VAL A 78 15.11 -5.16 -11.57
C VAL A 78 13.89 -4.55 -12.26
N ARG A 79 13.22 -5.32 -13.11
CA ARG A 79 12.03 -4.89 -13.85
C ARG A 79 10.75 -5.27 -13.11
N ILE A 80 9.89 -4.30 -12.84
CA ILE A 80 8.58 -4.48 -12.21
C ILE A 80 7.50 -4.42 -13.29
N PRO A 81 6.51 -5.31 -13.28
CA PRO A 81 6.34 -6.49 -12.41
C PRO A 81 7.10 -7.73 -12.93
N ALA A 82 7.77 -7.66 -14.08
CA ALA A 82 8.28 -8.81 -14.84
C ALA A 82 9.24 -9.73 -14.05
N ALA A 83 10.00 -9.18 -13.10
CA ALA A 83 10.90 -9.97 -12.24
C ALA A 83 10.16 -10.82 -11.19
N TYR A 84 8.86 -10.60 -10.99
CA TYR A 84 8.05 -11.19 -9.93
C TYR A 84 6.76 -11.85 -10.47
N THR A 85 6.80 -12.35 -11.72
CA THR A 85 5.68 -13.07 -12.32
C THR A 85 5.48 -14.46 -11.69
N TRP A 86 4.32 -15.07 -11.93
CA TRP A 86 3.90 -16.42 -11.53
C TRP A 86 3.43 -16.57 -10.08
N ARG A 87 3.60 -15.56 -9.23
CA ARG A 87 3.09 -15.55 -7.86
C ARG A 87 2.58 -14.16 -7.51
N PRO A 88 1.60 -14.04 -6.61
CA PRO A 88 1.21 -12.72 -6.12
C PRO A 88 2.38 -11.96 -5.53
N LEU A 89 2.38 -10.64 -5.70
CA LEU A 89 3.45 -9.75 -5.25
C LEU A 89 2.89 -8.65 -4.36
N LEU A 90 3.40 -8.53 -3.14
CA LEU A 90 3.18 -7.41 -2.25
C LEU A 90 4.34 -6.43 -2.43
N ILE A 91 4.05 -5.25 -2.96
CA ILE A 91 5.00 -4.14 -3.06
C ILE A 91 4.73 -3.20 -1.90
N ASN A 92 5.75 -2.91 -1.08
CA ASN A 92 5.69 -1.93 -0.01
C ASN A 92 6.62 -0.75 -0.33
N VAL A 93 6.06 0.44 -0.49
CA VAL A 93 6.80 1.68 -0.74
C VAL A 93 7.03 2.38 0.60
N TRP A 94 8.28 2.68 0.91
CA TRP A 94 8.72 3.16 2.22
C TRP A 94 9.91 4.12 2.14
N ALA A 95 10.35 4.65 3.28
CA ALA A 95 11.59 5.40 3.40
C ALA A 95 12.21 5.21 4.80
N SER A 96 13.51 5.37 4.95
CA SER A 96 14.21 5.16 6.23
C SER A 96 13.85 6.20 7.31
N TRP A 97 13.41 7.37 6.90
CA TRP A 97 12.93 8.46 7.75
C TRP A 97 11.42 8.37 8.09
N CYS A 98 10.69 7.42 7.48
CA CYS A 98 9.26 7.24 7.69
C CYS A 98 9.00 6.36 8.92
N GLY A 99 8.71 6.95 10.07
CA GLY A 99 8.48 6.22 11.32
C GLY A 99 7.44 5.09 11.22
N PRO A 100 6.22 5.33 10.70
CA PRO A 100 5.22 4.26 10.51
C PRO A 100 5.68 3.15 9.58
N CYS A 101 6.49 3.46 8.54
CA CYS A 101 7.06 2.45 7.64
C CYS A 101 8.02 1.51 8.40
N VAL A 102 8.92 2.11 9.18
CA VAL A 102 9.91 1.37 9.98
C VAL A 102 9.21 0.44 10.98
N HIS A 103 8.11 0.89 11.56
CA HIS A 103 7.34 0.12 12.54
C HIS A 103 6.71 -1.15 11.95
N GLU A 104 6.26 -1.14 10.67
CA GLU A 104 5.64 -2.32 10.04
C GLU A 104 6.64 -3.30 9.40
N MET A 105 7.90 -2.87 9.14
CA MET A 105 8.91 -3.69 8.45
C MET A 105 9.19 -5.05 9.11
N PRO A 106 9.26 -5.18 10.46
CA PRO A 106 9.43 -6.49 11.09
C PRO A 106 8.28 -7.45 10.78
N ALA A 107 7.04 -6.97 10.75
CA ALA A 107 5.86 -7.77 10.42
C ALA A 107 5.88 -8.20 8.94
N LEU A 108 6.25 -7.29 8.03
CA LEU A 108 6.45 -7.61 6.60
C LEU A 108 7.57 -8.64 6.42
N SER A 109 8.66 -8.53 7.18
CA SER A 109 9.78 -9.47 7.13
C SER A 109 9.39 -10.86 7.64
N ALA A 110 8.65 -10.93 8.75
CA ALA A 110 8.10 -12.17 9.27
C ALA A 110 7.12 -12.81 8.27
N PHE A 111 6.23 -12.01 7.68
CA PHE A 111 5.31 -12.48 6.65
C PHE A 111 6.06 -13.04 5.43
N ALA A 112 7.06 -12.31 4.91
CA ALA A 112 7.88 -12.76 3.78
C ALA A 112 8.58 -14.10 4.07
N GLY A 113 9.14 -14.26 5.27
CA GLY A 113 9.80 -15.49 5.70
C GLY A 113 8.87 -16.71 5.86
N GLN A 114 7.57 -16.47 6.03
CA GLN A 114 6.56 -17.53 6.14
C GLN A 114 6.02 -17.97 4.76
N GLN A 115 6.32 -17.23 3.68
CA GLN A 115 5.83 -17.57 2.35
C GLN A 115 6.61 -18.73 1.75
N GLY A 116 5.90 -19.77 1.35
CA GLY A 116 6.47 -20.90 0.59
C GLY A 116 6.69 -20.57 -0.88
N ALA A 117 7.09 -21.56 -1.66
CA ALA A 117 7.40 -21.42 -3.08
C ALA A 117 6.26 -20.81 -3.92
N ASN A 118 5.00 -21.05 -3.53
CA ASN A 118 3.80 -20.55 -4.21
C ASN A 118 3.11 -19.40 -3.46
N GLY A 119 3.70 -18.92 -2.37
CA GLY A 119 3.14 -17.85 -1.57
C GLY A 119 3.37 -16.46 -2.16
N VAL A 120 2.90 -15.43 -1.45
CA VAL A 120 3.05 -14.03 -1.84
C VAL A 120 4.51 -13.62 -1.77
N GLN A 121 5.04 -13.08 -2.85
CA GLN A 121 6.36 -12.45 -2.83
C GLN A 121 6.26 -11.08 -2.16
N VAL A 122 7.28 -10.66 -1.42
CA VAL A 122 7.34 -9.31 -0.86
C VAL A 122 8.53 -8.58 -1.47
N VAL A 123 8.35 -7.32 -1.86
CA VAL A 123 9.43 -6.42 -2.27
C VAL A 123 9.22 -5.05 -1.63
N GLY A 124 10.27 -4.49 -1.07
CA GLY A 124 10.30 -3.11 -0.59
C GLY A 124 10.86 -2.19 -1.66
N ILE A 125 10.23 -1.04 -1.89
CA ILE A 125 10.79 0.04 -2.71
C ILE A 125 11.06 1.23 -1.79
N ALA A 126 12.33 1.55 -1.60
CA ALA A 126 12.76 2.66 -0.77
C ALA A 126 12.81 3.95 -1.60
N LEU A 127 12.01 4.95 -1.23
CA LEU A 127 12.10 6.31 -1.76
C LEU A 127 13.11 7.10 -0.92
N ASP A 128 14.39 6.80 -1.10
CA ASP A 128 15.46 7.34 -0.26
C ASP A 128 16.84 7.15 -0.91
N GLU A 129 17.84 7.81 -0.36
CA GLU A 129 19.23 7.67 -0.78
C GLU A 129 19.79 6.29 -0.42
N ALA A 130 20.54 5.66 -1.34
CA ALA A 130 21.09 4.32 -1.18
C ALA A 130 21.91 4.15 0.12
N ALA A 131 22.72 5.14 0.49
CA ALA A 131 23.53 5.10 1.70
C ALA A 131 22.67 5.13 2.96
N ALA A 132 21.58 5.90 2.99
CA ALA A 132 20.65 5.95 4.11
C ALA A 132 19.91 4.61 4.27
N VAL A 133 19.46 4.02 3.15
CA VAL A 133 18.81 2.70 3.14
C VAL A 133 19.75 1.61 3.63
N GLN A 134 21.01 1.58 3.15
CA GLN A 134 22.01 0.59 3.60
C GLN A 134 22.32 0.73 5.08
N ALA A 135 22.53 1.96 5.57
CA ALA A 135 22.77 2.22 6.99
C ALA A 135 21.57 1.82 7.87
N PHE A 136 20.35 2.03 7.37
CA PHE A 136 19.14 1.61 8.05
C PHE A 136 19.03 0.08 8.12
N LEU A 137 19.17 -0.61 6.99
CA LEU A 137 19.06 -2.07 6.89
C LEU A 137 20.16 -2.81 7.68
N GLY A 138 21.32 -2.17 7.91
CA GLY A 138 22.35 -2.67 8.81
C GLY A 138 21.89 -2.77 10.28
N ARG A 139 20.87 -1.98 10.68
CA ARG A 139 20.28 -2.00 12.02
C ARG A 139 18.96 -2.77 12.07
N VAL A 140 18.19 -2.73 10.98
CA VAL A 140 16.87 -3.36 10.85
C VAL A 140 16.87 -4.25 9.60
N PRO A 141 17.44 -5.46 9.68
CA PRO A 141 17.49 -6.37 8.55
C PRO A 141 16.09 -6.88 8.18
N VAL A 142 15.85 -7.08 6.89
CA VAL A 142 14.59 -7.62 6.37
C VAL A 142 14.82 -8.87 5.52
N ALA A 143 13.84 -9.76 5.47
CA ALA A 143 13.91 -11.05 4.75
C ALA A 143 13.37 -10.96 3.31
N TYR A 144 13.28 -9.76 2.72
CA TYR A 144 12.77 -9.55 1.36
C TYR A 144 13.63 -8.55 0.58
N PRO A 145 13.63 -8.62 -0.76
CA PRO A 145 14.40 -7.72 -1.60
C PRO A 145 14.01 -6.25 -1.41
N ILE A 146 15.01 -5.37 -1.44
CA ILE A 146 14.82 -3.92 -1.44
C ILE A 146 15.32 -3.36 -2.77
N LEU A 147 14.48 -2.55 -3.40
CA LEU A 147 14.78 -1.74 -4.57
C LEU A 147 14.87 -0.27 -4.15
N LEU A 148 15.62 0.51 -4.91
CA LEU A 148 15.86 1.92 -4.63
C LEU A 148 15.18 2.79 -5.69
N ASP A 149 14.56 3.88 -5.25
CA ASP A 149 14.05 4.92 -6.13
C ASP A 149 14.21 6.29 -5.46
N ALA A 150 14.27 7.34 -6.26
CA ALA A 150 14.31 8.70 -5.74
C ALA A 150 12.88 9.24 -5.57
N PRO A 151 12.54 9.90 -4.45
CA PRO A 151 11.23 10.52 -4.29
C PRO A 151 11.03 11.61 -5.36
N GLY A 152 9.83 11.63 -5.95
CA GLY A 152 9.54 12.58 -7.00
C GLY A 152 8.19 12.36 -7.68
N PRO A 153 7.82 13.24 -8.63
CA PRO A 153 6.51 13.20 -9.27
C PRO A 153 6.30 11.99 -10.21
N ALA A 154 7.35 11.19 -10.44
CA ALA A 154 7.32 9.98 -11.26
C ALA A 154 7.91 8.77 -10.55
N ASP A 155 8.03 8.82 -9.23
CA ASP A 155 8.55 7.72 -8.43
C ASP A 155 7.64 6.47 -8.47
N ALA A 156 8.13 5.37 -7.92
CA ALA A 156 7.41 4.11 -7.88
C ALA A 156 6.06 4.22 -7.14
N GLY A 157 5.96 5.05 -6.10
CA GLY A 157 4.71 5.29 -5.39
C GLY A 157 3.66 5.91 -6.33
N VAL A 158 4.03 6.94 -7.09
CA VAL A 158 3.16 7.59 -8.09
C VAL A 158 2.76 6.58 -9.18
N ARG A 159 3.71 5.85 -9.74
CA ARG A 159 3.46 4.82 -10.78
C ARG A 159 2.53 3.72 -10.28
N LEU A 160 2.57 3.39 -9.01
CA LEU A 160 1.73 2.39 -8.36
C LEU A 160 0.39 2.93 -7.87
N GLY A 161 0.07 4.21 -8.10
CA GLY A 161 -1.24 4.78 -7.79
C GLY A 161 -1.31 5.60 -6.51
N ASN A 162 -0.17 6.09 -5.99
CA ASN A 162 -0.08 6.99 -4.84
C ASN A 162 0.37 8.40 -5.24
N PRO A 163 -0.50 9.21 -5.85
CA PRO A 163 -0.11 10.49 -6.45
C PRO A 163 0.31 11.56 -5.44
N ARG A 164 0.08 11.33 -4.15
CA ARG A 164 0.47 12.23 -3.06
C ARG A 164 1.71 11.80 -2.30
N GLY A 165 2.31 10.67 -2.65
CA GLY A 165 3.52 10.17 -1.99
C GLY A 165 3.34 9.87 -0.50
N VAL A 166 2.13 9.52 -0.04
CA VAL A 166 1.88 9.18 1.37
C VAL A 166 2.50 7.82 1.69
N LEU A 167 3.32 7.75 2.73
CA LEU A 167 4.01 6.54 3.15
C LEU A 167 3.53 6.06 4.55
N PRO A 168 3.56 4.75 4.83
CA PRO A 168 3.84 3.66 3.89
C PRO A 168 2.71 3.47 2.88
N TYR A 169 3.04 2.90 1.72
CA TYR A 169 2.08 2.57 0.70
C TYR A 169 2.28 1.13 0.22
N SER A 170 1.23 0.33 0.22
CA SER A 170 1.31 -1.08 -0.18
C SER A 170 0.37 -1.40 -1.33
N VAL A 171 0.86 -2.21 -2.27
CA VAL A 171 0.11 -2.69 -3.43
C VAL A 171 0.22 -4.21 -3.49
N LEU A 172 -0.93 -4.89 -3.59
CA LEU A 172 -1.00 -6.31 -3.90
C LEU A 172 -1.25 -6.46 -5.40
N VAL A 173 -0.39 -7.24 -6.04
CA VAL A 173 -0.40 -7.51 -7.48
C VAL A 173 -0.62 -9.01 -7.67
N SER A 174 -1.51 -9.38 -8.58
CA SER A 174 -1.77 -10.78 -8.94
C SER A 174 -0.60 -11.41 -9.69
N ALA A 175 -0.59 -12.72 -9.82
CA ALA A 175 0.43 -13.47 -10.54
C ALA A 175 0.54 -13.10 -12.03
N ASP A 176 -0.53 -12.56 -12.63
CA ASP A 176 -0.57 -12.02 -14.00
C ASP A 176 -0.23 -10.53 -14.10
N GLY A 177 0.18 -9.90 -12.98
CA GLY A 177 0.68 -8.52 -12.96
C GLY A 177 -0.39 -7.43 -12.83
N ARG A 178 -1.61 -7.74 -12.35
CA ARG A 178 -2.69 -6.76 -12.15
C ARG A 178 -2.78 -6.29 -10.71
N VAL A 179 -3.12 -5.03 -10.53
CA VAL A 179 -3.36 -4.47 -9.20
C VAL A 179 -4.63 -5.05 -8.59
N LEU A 180 -4.50 -5.80 -7.51
CA LEU A 180 -5.62 -6.34 -6.74
C LEU A 180 -6.09 -5.37 -5.66
N LYS A 181 -5.16 -4.90 -4.84
CA LYS A 181 -5.43 -4.03 -3.68
C LYS A 181 -4.38 -2.94 -3.57
N GLN A 182 -4.78 -1.81 -3.04
CA GLN A 182 -3.91 -0.67 -2.73
C GLN A 182 -4.24 -0.18 -1.33
N ARG A 183 -3.20 0.16 -0.54
CA ARG A 183 -3.34 0.63 0.83
C ARG A 183 -2.40 1.78 1.11
N ILE A 184 -2.94 2.82 1.72
CA ILE A 184 -2.19 3.94 2.31
C ILE A 184 -2.18 3.75 3.83
N GLY A 185 -1.02 3.90 4.44
CA GLY A 185 -0.80 3.76 5.87
C GLY A 185 -0.36 2.36 6.30
N PRO A 186 0.13 2.24 7.54
CA PRO A 186 0.72 1.01 8.05
C PRO A 186 -0.32 -0.10 8.26
N PHE A 187 0.14 -1.33 8.20
CA PHE A 187 -0.63 -2.48 8.63
C PHE A 187 -0.74 -2.53 10.15
N ALA A 188 -1.88 -2.98 10.65
CA ALA A 188 -1.99 -3.39 12.03
C ALA A 188 -1.30 -4.75 12.26
N GLU A 189 -1.02 -5.06 13.51
CA GLU A 189 -0.44 -6.36 13.89
C GLU A 189 -1.34 -7.51 13.40
N GLY A 190 -0.74 -8.50 12.73
CA GLY A 190 -1.44 -9.66 12.17
C GLY A 190 -2.27 -9.41 10.91
N GLU A 191 -2.41 -8.17 10.45
CA GLU A 191 -3.30 -7.81 9.33
C GLU A 191 -2.74 -8.22 7.96
N ILE A 192 -1.41 -8.29 7.79
CA ILE A 192 -0.77 -8.48 6.48
C ILE A 192 -1.23 -9.77 5.80
N ALA A 193 -1.28 -10.88 6.55
CA ALA A 193 -1.64 -12.18 6.01
C ALA A 193 -3.08 -12.22 5.47
N ASP A 194 -4.02 -11.57 6.17
CA ASP A 194 -5.41 -11.48 5.73
C ASP A 194 -5.57 -10.51 4.55
N TRP A 195 -4.84 -9.38 4.59
CA TRP A 195 -4.89 -8.40 3.52
C TRP A 195 -4.26 -8.91 2.23
N ALA A 196 -3.20 -9.72 2.32
CA ALA A 196 -2.49 -10.29 1.16
C ALA A 196 -3.16 -11.51 0.53
N ARG A 197 -4.33 -11.94 1.01
CA ARG A 197 -5.16 -12.95 0.32
C ARG A 197 -5.81 -12.35 -0.91
N GLU A 198 -5.79 -13.09 -2.02
CA GLU A 198 -6.47 -12.75 -3.27
C GLU A 198 -8.00 -12.80 -3.14
#